data_7a3077d0681edaeef26e008fb0065b9e
#
_entry.id   7a3077d0681edaeef26e008fb0065b9e
#
_cell.length_a   1.000
_cell.length_b   1.000
_cell.length_c   1.000
_cell.angle_alpha   90.00
_cell.angle_beta   90.00
_cell.angle_gamma   90.00
#
_symmetry.space_group_name_H-M   'P 1'
#
loop_
_entity.id
_entity.type
_entity.pdbx_description
1 polymer ?
#
loop_
_entity_poly.entity_id
_entity_poly.type
_entity_poly.pdbx_seq_one_letter_code
_entity_poly.pdbx_strand_id
1 'polypeptide(L)'
;MLDLTVLIDNNAAFLDKELLTEHGLSFYFRVDGLACLYDLGASDKWLNNANKLGIHAEEVDHLILSHGHKDHTGGLSTFLQVNKSAKIFVSDKAFKYKYLTYRHEKPRDISSDSSLFAKYADRFVLLTEDCLLSPHVYLIHNRVFEHRLPVGNQFLRIVVDGEEKPYIPHDEVALVIRIDDGIVILSACSHS
;
A
#
# COMPACT_ATOMS: atom_id res chain seq x y z
N MET A 1 -5.81 8.68 -20.52
CA MET A 1 -7.02 8.02 -19.93
C MET A 1 -6.57 7.18 -18.75
N LEU A 2 -7.26 7.23 -17.61
CA LEU A 2 -7.03 6.39 -16.43
C LEU A 2 -8.02 5.22 -16.46
N ASP A 3 -7.52 4.00 -16.31
CA ASP A 3 -8.30 2.80 -16.00
C ASP A 3 -7.94 2.36 -14.58
N LEU A 4 -8.94 2.23 -13.69
CA LEU A 4 -8.75 1.93 -12.28
C LEU A 4 -9.68 0.79 -11.85
N THR A 5 -9.11 -0.26 -11.29
CA THR A 5 -9.81 -1.45 -10.79
C THR A 5 -9.50 -1.69 -9.33
N VAL A 6 -10.53 -1.88 -8.49
CA VAL A 6 -10.38 -2.28 -7.09
C VAL A 6 -10.17 -3.79 -7.05
N LEU A 7 -9.03 -4.24 -6.51
CA LEU A 7 -8.73 -5.66 -6.34
C LEU A 7 -9.09 -6.16 -4.94
N ILE A 8 -8.83 -5.36 -3.91
CA ILE A 8 -9.16 -5.68 -2.51
C ILE A 8 -9.84 -4.49 -1.86
N ASP A 9 -10.93 -4.77 -1.19
CA ASP A 9 -11.68 -3.89 -0.28
C ASP A 9 -12.26 -4.72 0.86
N ASN A 10 -12.63 -4.06 1.96
CA ASN A 10 -13.27 -4.70 3.12
C ASN A 10 -14.68 -5.23 2.79
N ASN A 11 -15.31 -4.69 1.76
CA ASN A 11 -16.68 -4.99 1.39
C ASN A 11 -16.71 -5.82 0.10
N ALA A 12 -17.68 -6.74 0.02
CA ALA A 12 -17.91 -7.51 -1.18
C ALA A 12 -18.42 -6.62 -2.33
N ALA A 13 -17.98 -6.91 -3.54
CA ALA A 13 -18.52 -6.28 -4.73
C ALA A 13 -20.02 -6.61 -4.88
N PHE A 14 -20.84 -5.60 -5.16
CA PHE A 14 -22.29 -5.78 -5.27
C PHE A 14 -22.69 -6.68 -6.44
N LEU A 15 -21.99 -6.54 -7.56
CA LEU A 15 -22.31 -7.24 -8.82
C LEU A 15 -21.53 -8.55 -9.00
N ASP A 16 -20.38 -8.69 -8.35
CA ASP A 16 -19.53 -9.88 -8.46
C ASP A 16 -19.19 -10.42 -7.07
N LYS A 17 -20.01 -11.38 -6.63
CA LYS A 17 -19.84 -12.08 -5.34
C LYS A 17 -18.70 -13.09 -5.33
N GLU A 18 -18.06 -13.34 -6.45
CA GLU A 18 -16.93 -14.26 -6.54
C GLU A 18 -15.59 -13.60 -6.22
N LEU A 19 -15.52 -12.27 -6.21
CA LEU A 19 -14.33 -11.55 -5.78
C LEU A 19 -14.15 -11.69 -4.27
N LEU A 20 -12.92 -12.01 -3.88
CA LEU A 20 -12.55 -12.20 -2.48
C LEU A 20 -12.39 -10.85 -1.79
N THR A 21 -12.80 -10.78 -0.53
CA THR A 21 -12.66 -9.59 0.32
C THR A 21 -11.80 -9.88 1.53
N GLU A 22 -11.15 -8.87 2.05
CA GLU A 22 -10.44 -8.91 3.33
C GLU A 22 -10.25 -7.50 3.87
N HIS A 23 -9.84 -7.41 5.13
CA HIS A 23 -9.40 -6.14 5.69
C HIS A 23 -8.10 -5.72 5.00
N GLY A 24 -8.16 -4.60 4.27
CA GLY A 24 -7.04 -4.12 3.48
C GLY A 24 -7.49 -3.45 2.18
N LEU A 25 -6.52 -3.07 1.39
CA LEU A 25 -6.73 -2.34 0.15
C LEU A 25 -5.80 -2.85 -0.95
N SER A 26 -6.29 -2.92 -2.19
CA SER A 26 -5.46 -3.06 -3.37
C SER A 26 -6.17 -2.49 -4.59
N PHE A 27 -5.48 -1.62 -5.33
CA PHE A 27 -5.91 -1.08 -6.61
C PHE A 27 -4.94 -1.47 -7.72
N TYR A 28 -5.48 -1.82 -8.87
CA TYR A 28 -4.74 -1.87 -10.13
C TYR A 28 -5.15 -0.67 -10.98
N PHE A 29 -4.20 -0.04 -11.65
CA PHE A 29 -4.51 1.05 -12.58
C PHE A 29 -3.53 1.11 -13.75
N ARG A 30 -4.01 1.67 -14.85
CA ARG A 30 -3.21 1.97 -16.04
C ARG A 30 -3.27 3.46 -16.35
N VAL A 31 -2.11 4.06 -16.53
CA VAL A 31 -1.95 5.48 -16.91
C VAL A 31 -0.59 5.67 -17.57
N ASP A 32 -0.48 6.54 -18.56
CA ASP A 32 0.76 6.84 -19.30
C ASP A 32 1.45 5.59 -19.91
N GLY A 33 0.68 4.56 -20.22
CA GLY A 33 1.20 3.28 -20.72
C GLY A 33 1.75 2.35 -19.63
N LEU A 34 1.79 2.78 -18.37
CA LEU A 34 2.25 1.99 -17.23
C LEU A 34 1.11 1.18 -16.61
N ALA A 35 1.41 -0.04 -16.20
CA ALA A 35 0.55 -0.89 -15.38
C ALA A 35 1.06 -0.82 -13.93
N CYS A 36 0.20 -0.40 -13.02
CA CYS A 36 0.58 -0.15 -11.63
C CYS A 36 -0.34 -0.84 -10.64
N LEU A 37 0.21 -1.21 -9.49
CA LEU A 37 -0.53 -1.62 -8.29
C LEU A 37 -0.31 -0.59 -7.18
N TYR A 38 -1.36 -0.30 -6.42
CA TYR A 38 -1.30 0.45 -5.18
C TYR A 38 -1.84 -0.43 -4.06
N ASP A 39 -0.96 -0.84 -3.15
CA ASP A 39 -1.16 -1.85 -2.10
C ASP A 39 -1.55 -3.26 -2.59
N LEU A 40 -1.47 -4.24 -1.69
CA LEU A 40 -1.63 -5.67 -2.00
C LEU A 40 -2.56 -6.41 -1.02
N GLY A 41 -3.33 -5.68 -0.18
CA GLY A 41 -4.15 -6.33 0.84
C GLY A 41 -3.34 -7.04 1.92
N ALA A 42 -4.02 -7.88 2.69
CA ALA A 42 -3.46 -8.62 3.82
C ALA A 42 -2.92 -10.01 3.43
N SER A 43 -3.24 -10.51 2.23
CA SER A 43 -2.90 -11.86 1.79
C SER A 43 -2.73 -11.95 0.26
N ASP A 44 -2.81 -13.16 -0.29
CA ASP A 44 -2.75 -13.43 -1.75
C ASP A 44 -4.10 -13.24 -2.47
N LYS A 45 -5.15 -12.82 -1.79
CA LYS A 45 -6.49 -12.63 -2.39
C LYS A 45 -6.49 -11.61 -3.51
N TRP A 46 -5.65 -10.58 -3.44
CA TRP A 46 -5.49 -9.62 -4.52
C TRP A 46 -5.11 -10.29 -5.86
N LEU A 47 -4.22 -11.30 -5.82
CA LEU A 47 -3.80 -12.02 -7.03
C LEU A 47 -4.94 -12.89 -7.58
N ASN A 48 -5.71 -13.56 -6.72
CA ASN A 48 -6.89 -14.32 -7.13
C ASN A 48 -7.90 -13.42 -7.85
N ASN A 49 -8.15 -12.22 -7.31
CA ASN A 49 -9.05 -11.25 -7.92
C ASN A 49 -8.48 -10.67 -9.23
N ALA A 50 -7.18 -10.34 -9.27
CA ALA A 50 -6.51 -9.89 -10.48
C ALA A 50 -6.66 -10.92 -11.62
N ASN A 51 -6.38 -12.19 -11.34
CA ASN A 51 -6.52 -13.28 -12.32
C ASN A 51 -7.97 -13.42 -12.83
N LYS A 52 -8.98 -13.34 -11.96
CA LYS A 52 -10.39 -13.37 -12.34
C LYS A 52 -10.80 -12.21 -13.25
N LEU A 53 -10.20 -11.04 -13.02
CA LEU A 53 -10.45 -9.82 -13.78
C LEU A 53 -9.56 -9.71 -15.04
N GLY A 54 -8.77 -10.74 -15.36
CA GLY A 54 -7.88 -10.75 -16.53
C GLY A 54 -6.68 -9.81 -16.40
N ILE A 55 -6.29 -9.45 -15.16
CA ILE A 55 -5.15 -8.61 -14.88
C ILE A 55 -3.93 -9.50 -14.61
N HIS A 56 -2.89 -9.32 -15.40
CA HIS A 56 -1.67 -10.10 -15.38
C HIS A 56 -0.64 -9.43 -14.45
N ALA A 57 -0.48 -9.96 -13.24
CA ALA A 57 0.40 -9.38 -12.21
C ALA A 57 1.88 -9.37 -12.64
N GLU A 58 2.31 -10.29 -13.50
CA GLU A 58 3.65 -10.34 -14.08
C GLU A 58 3.97 -9.17 -15.01
N GLU A 59 2.94 -8.51 -15.56
CA GLU A 59 3.07 -7.36 -16.47
C GLU A 59 3.04 -6.00 -15.74
N VAL A 60 2.90 -6.00 -14.42
CA VAL A 60 2.92 -4.78 -13.63
C VAL A 60 4.32 -4.16 -13.66
N ASP A 61 4.40 -2.87 -14.02
CA ASP A 61 5.63 -2.09 -14.08
C ASP A 61 6.05 -1.56 -12.71
N HIS A 62 5.05 -1.10 -11.91
CA HIS A 62 5.29 -0.48 -10.62
C HIS A 62 4.29 -0.94 -9.56
N LEU A 63 4.81 -1.25 -8.37
CA LEU A 63 4.03 -1.42 -7.16
C LEU A 63 4.31 -0.21 -6.25
N ILE A 64 3.27 0.43 -5.75
CA ILE A 64 3.36 1.48 -4.76
C ILE A 64 2.76 0.93 -3.45
N LEU A 65 3.54 0.94 -2.38
CA LEU A 65 3.06 0.57 -1.04
C LEU A 65 2.81 1.84 -0.24
N SER A 66 1.59 1.98 0.24
CA SER A 66 1.14 3.19 0.93
C SER A 66 1.82 3.41 2.28
N HIS A 67 2.03 2.34 3.07
CA HIS A 67 2.67 2.38 4.38
C HIS A 67 3.02 0.97 4.88
N GLY A 68 3.59 0.87 6.09
CA GLY A 68 4.18 -0.35 6.63
C GLY A 68 3.21 -1.34 7.31
N HIS A 69 1.89 -1.23 7.16
CA HIS A 69 0.95 -2.14 7.78
C HIS A 69 0.65 -3.37 6.91
N LYS A 70 0.43 -4.51 7.57
CA LYS A 70 0.26 -5.81 6.94
C LYS A 70 -0.97 -5.92 6.04
N ASP A 71 -2.04 -5.21 6.35
CA ASP A 71 -3.26 -5.18 5.55
C ASP A 71 -3.12 -4.43 4.22
N HIS A 72 -1.95 -3.83 3.97
CA HIS A 72 -1.54 -3.19 2.71
C HIS A 72 -0.36 -3.88 2.04
N THR A 73 0.45 -4.61 2.81
CA THR A 73 1.69 -5.23 2.33
C THR A 73 1.68 -6.76 2.40
N GLY A 74 0.59 -7.36 2.91
CA GLY A 74 0.52 -8.80 3.17
C GLY A 74 0.67 -9.67 1.91
N GLY A 75 0.24 -9.16 0.75
CA GLY A 75 0.41 -9.81 -0.55
C GLY A 75 1.81 -9.72 -1.16
N LEU A 76 2.76 -9.03 -0.50
CA LEU A 76 4.09 -8.74 -1.07
C LEU A 76 4.89 -10.00 -1.41
N SER A 77 4.83 -11.04 -0.58
CA SER A 77 5.51 -12.32 -0.85
C SER A 77 5.02 -12.93 -2.16
N THR A 78 3.71 -12.95 -2.37
CA THR A 78 3.09 -13.48 -3.59
C THR A 78 3.43 -12.61 -4.80
N PHE A 79 3.39 -11.27 -4.66
CA PHE A 79 3.80 -10.36 -5.72
C PHE A 79 5.23 -10.62 -6.20
N LEU A 80 6.19 -10.74 -5.27
CA LEU A 80 7.60 -11.00 -5.58
C LEU A 80 7.84 -12.39 -6.22
N GLN A 81 6.91 -13.34 -6.01
CA GLN A 81 6.96 -14.65 -6.66
C GLN A 81 6.48 -14.60 -8.11
N VAL A 82 5.46 -13.82 -8.43
CA VAL A 82 4.88 -13.75 -9.78
C VAL A 82 5.53 -12.67 -10.64
N ASN A 83 5.79 -11.49 -10.10
CA ASN A 83 6.43 -10.39 -10.80
C ASN A 83 7.93 -10.36 -10.50
N LYS A 84 8.78 -10.30 -11.55
CA LYS A 84 10.25 -10.34 -11.42
C LYS A 84 10.94 -9.02 -11.71
N SER A 85 10.24 -8.03 -12.25
CA SER A 85 10.86 -6.81 -12.80
C SER A 85 10.36 -5.51 -12.18
N ALA A 86 9.11 -5.44 -11.72
CA ALA A 86 8.51 -4.21 -11.22
C ALA A 86 9.36 -3.52 -10.15
N LYS A 87 9.45 -2.21 -10.18
CA LYS A 87 9.98 -1.42 -9.07
C LYS A 87 8.90 -1.22 -8.00
N ILE A 88 9.31 -1.26 -6.74
CA ILE A 88 8.44 -1.17 -5.58
C ILE A 88 8.74 0.14 -4.84
N PHE A 89 7.83 1.10 -4.95
CA PHE A 89 7.95 2.41 -4.31
C PHE A 89 7.33 2.35 -2.92
N VAL A 90 8.06 2.82 -1.92
CA VAL A 90 7.60 2.80 -0.53
C VAL A 90 8.38 3.84 0.28
N SER A 91 7.79 4.35 1.36
CA SER A 91 8.53 5.20 2.31
C SER A 91 9.77 4.48 2.86
N ASP A 92 10.86 5.21 3.02
CA ASP A 92 12.09 4.71 3.67
C ASP A 92 11.85 4.25 5.13
N LYS A 93 10.69 4.59 5.72
CA LYS A 93 10.31 4.26 7.10
C LYS A 93 9.39 3.06 7.23
N ALA A 94 8.74 2.62 6.15
CA ALA A 94 7.70 1.59 6.18
C ALA A 94 8.16 0.24 6.78
N PHE A 95 9.44 -0.13 6.60
CA PHE A 95 10.01 -1.37 7.12
C PHE A 95 10.95 -1.18 8.32
N LYS A 96 11.08 0.06 8.82
CA LYS A 96 11.98 0.39 9.94
C LYS A 96 11.43 -0.02 11.29
N TYR A 97 10.11 -0.02 11.42
CA TYR A 97 9.46 -0.15 12.72
C TYR A 97 8.64 -1.43 12.79
N LYS A 98 8.51 -1.95 13.98
CA LYS A 98 7.45 -2.89 14.31
C LYS A 98 6.20 -2.10 14.66
N TYR A 99 5.09 -2.44 13.99
CA TYR A 99 3.78 -1.79 14.18
C TYR A 99 2.88 -2.68 15.01
N LEU A 100 2.22 -2.10 16.02
CA LEU A 100 1.30 -2.80 16.91
C LEU A 100 -0.06 -2.10 16.92
N THR A 101 -1.14 -2.89 17.01
CA THR A 101 -2.47 -2.37 17.26
C THR A 101 -3.04 -2.88 18.58
N TYR A 102 -3.68 -1.97 19.33
CA TYR A 102 -4.37 -2.21 20.60
C TYR A 102 -5.90 -2.14 20.47
N ARG A 103 -6.44 -2.36 19.27
CA ARG A 103 -7.90 -2.43 19.04
C ARG A 103 -8.55 -3.70 19.59
N HIS A 104 -7.76 -4.62 20.10
CA HIS A 104 -8.20 -5.91 20.67
C HIS A 104 -7.71 -6.02 22.11
N GLU A 105 -8.19 -7.04 22.85
CA GLU A 105 -7.76 -7.30 24.24
C GLU A 105 -6.25 -7.46 24.42
N LYS A 106 -5.58 -7.97 23.38
CA LYS A 106 -4.10 -8.10 23.35
C LYS A 106 -3.54 -7.35 22.17
N PRO A 107 -2.35 -6.76 22.31
CA PRO A 107 -1.66 -6.14 21.19
C PRO A 107 -1.40 -7.17 20.09
N ARG A 108 -1.60 -6.75 18.84
CA ARG A 108 -1.31 -7.54 17.64
C ARG A 108 -0.23 -6.88 16.84
N ASP A 109 0.70 -7.68 16.33
CA ASP A 109 1.69 -7.27 15.35
C ASP A 109 1.01 -7.12 13.98
N ILE A 110 1.09 -5.93 13.42
CA ILE A 110 0.56 -5.56 12.11
C ILE A 110 1.66 -5.09 11.15
N SER A 111 2.90 -5.46 11.44
CA SER A 111 4.05 -5.08 10.63
C SER A 111 4.09 -5.82 9.30
N SER A 112 4.66 -5.15 8.30
CA SER A 112 5.15 -5.79 7.08
C SER A 112 6.28 -6.76 7.36
N ASP A 113 6.47 -7.74 6.48
CA ASP A 113 7.61 -8.66 6.56
C ASP A 113 8.90 -7.98 6.07
N SER A 114 9.70 -7.50 7.01
CA SER A 114 10.97 -6.84 6.72
C SER A 114 12.03 -7.77 6.09
N SER A 115 11.88 -9.09 6.21
CA SER A 115 12.79 -10.06 5.58
C SER A 115 12.67 -10.03 4.04
N LEU A 116 11.48 -9.77 3.53
CA LEU A 116 11.24 -9.60 2.08
C LEU A 116 11.95 -8.35 1.55
N PHE A 117 11.89 -7.24 2.31
CA PHE A 117 12.63 -6.03 1.95
C PHE A 117 14.13 -6.31 1.86
N ALA A 118 14.72 -6.96 2.87
CA ALA A 118 16.14 -7.28 2.86
C ALA A 118 16.55 -8.21 1.70
N LYS A 119 15.71 -9.21 1.40
CA LYS A 119 15.98 -10.22 0.34
C LYS A 119 15.89 -9.65 -1.07
N TYR A 120 15.02 -8.66 -1.31
CA TYR A 120 14.73 -8.10 -2.63
C TYR A 120 15.03 -6.59 -2.70
N ALA A 121 16.04 -6.13 -1.93
CA ALA A 121 16.35 -4.71 -1.76
C ALA A 121 16.56 -3.95 -3.09
N ASP A 122 17.08 -4.61 -4.12
CA ASP A 122 17.29 -4.07 -5.47
C ASP A 122 15.99 -3.71 -6.21
N ARG A 123 14.86 -4.27 -5.78
CA ARG A 123 13.54 -3.98 -6.33
C ARG A 123 12.90 -2.73 -5.70
N PHE A 124 13.33 -2.34 -4.50
CA PHE A 124 12.71 -1.25 -3.75
C PHE A 124 13.32 0.11 -4.10
N VAL A 125 12.45 1.09 -4.29
CA VAL A 125 12.75 2.51 -4.40
C VAL A 125 12.25 3.19 -3.13
N LEU A 126 13.18 3.56 -2.25
CA LEU A 126 12.86 4.17 -0.96
C LEU A 126 12.60 5.66 -1.14
N LEU A 127 11.37 6.08 -0.84
CA LEU A 127 10.96 7.47 -0.92
C LEU A 127 11.32 8.19 0.38
N THR A 128 12.01 9.33 0.25
CA THR A 128 12.30 10.30 1.31
C THR A 128 11.62 11.64 1.06
N GLU A 129 11.08 11.83 -0.14
CA GLU A 129 10.41 13.04 -0.62
C GLU A 129 9.38 12.68 -1.69
N ASP A 130 8.60 13.67 -2.14
CA ASP A 130 7.65 13.50 -3.24
C ASP A 130 8.37 13.05 -4.51
N CYS A 131 7.73 12.19 -5.28
CA CYS A 131 8.30 11.62 -6.50
C CYS A 131 7.32 11.72 -7.67
N LEU A 132 7.81 12.20 -8.82
CA LEU A 132 7.10 12.11 -10.08
C LEU A 132 7.36 10.73 -10.71
N LEU A 133 6.36 9.85 -10.70
CA LEU A 133 6.48 8.50 -11.26
C LEU A 133 6.35 8.51 -12.80
N SER A 134 5.43 9.34 -13.31
CA SER A 134 5.19 9.55 -14.75
C SER A 134 4.62 10.97 -14.97
N PRO A 135 4.43 11.45 -16.21
CA PRO A 135 3.92 12.80 -16.45
C PRO A 135 2.61 13.15 -15.74
N HIS A 136 1.80 12.14 -15.39
CA HIS A 136 0.53 12.34 -14.73
C HIS A 136 0.43 11.71 -13.34
N VAL A 137 1.47 11.01 -12.85
CA VAL A 137 1.44 10.25 -11.59
C VAL A 137 2.45 10.79 -10.60
N TYR A 138 1.95 11.27 -9.46
CA TYR A 138 2.74 11.81 -8.36
C TYR A 138 2.58 10.94 -7.13
N LEU A 139 3.69 10.60 -6.49
CA LEU A 139 3.75 9.98 -5.18
C LEU A 139 4.02 11.08 -4.16
N ILE A 140 3.06 11.33 -3.28
CA ILE A 140 3.19 12.31 -2.19
C ILE A 140 3.63 11.58 -0.94
N HIS A 141 4.84 11.89 -0.50
CA HIS A 141 5.45 11.24 0.64
C HIS A 141 5.24 12.07 1.91
N ASN A 142 4.73 11.42 2.93
CA ASN A 142 4.79 11.87 4.32
C ASN A 142 4.34 13.32 4.56
N ARG A 143 3.03 13.56 4.50
CA ARG A 143 2.43 14.84 4.88
C ARG A 143 1.84 14.72 6.30
N VAL A 144 2.68 14.80 7.31
CA VAL A 144 2.17 15.01 8.69
C VAL A 144 1.73 16.45 8.78
N PHE A 145 0.42 16.66 8.77
CA PHE A 145 -0.17 17.97 8.95
C PHE A 145 -0.23 18.29 10.46
N GLU A 146 -0.19 19.57 10.82
CA GLU A 146 -0.37 20.06 12.19
C GLU A 146 -1.82 19.89 12.71
N HIS A 147 -2.57 18.99 12.11
CA HIS A 147 -3.97 18.72 12.46
C HIS A 147 -4.07 17.53 13.42
N ARG A 148 -5.24 17.40 14.03
CA ARG A 148 -5.51 16.25 14.91
C ARG A 148 -5.45 14.96 14.08
N LEU A 149 -4.62 14.04 14.54
CA LEU A 149 -4.57 12.69 13.98
C LEU A 149 -5.94 11.99 14.10
N PRO A 150 -6.29 11.13 13.15
CA PRO A 150 -7.50 10.33 13.23
C PRO A 150 -7.63 9.60 14.58
N VAL A 151 -8.84 9.54 15.13
CA VAL A 151 -9.11 8.91 16.45
C VAL A 151 -8.60 7.46 16.48
N GLY A 152 -8.63 6.75 15.34
CA GLY A 152 -8.12 5.38 15.22
C GLY A 152 -6.64 5.22 15.58
N ASN A 153 -5.83 6.28 15.42
CA ASN A 153 -4.38 6.24 15.68
C ASN A 153 -4.05 6.09 17.17
N GLN A 154 -4.96 6.44 18.09
CA GLN A 154 -4.76 6.22 19.54
C GLN A 154 -4.48 4.75 19.88
N PHE A 155 -4.92 3.81 19.06
CA PHE A 155 -4.71 2.37 19.24
C PHE A 155 -3.45 1.85 18.54
N LEU A 156 -2.71 2.70 17.85
CA LEU A 156 -1.53 2.30 17.09
C LEU A 156 -0.25 2.69 17.83
N ARG A 157 0.72 1.79 17.80
CA ARG A 157 2.06 1.98 18.39
C ARG A 157 3.12 1.51 17.38
N ILE A 158 4.29 2.08 17.53
CA ILE A 158 5.53 1.60 16.92
C ILE A 158 6.52 1.20 18.00
N VAL A 159 7.38 0.24 17.71
CA VAL A 159 8.50 -0.11 18.57
C VAL A 159 9.77 0.51 17.98
N VAL A 160 10.41 1.38 18.75
CA VAL A 160 11.67 2.04 18.39
C VAL A 160 12.67 1.77 19.50
N ASP A 161 13.79 1.15 19.16
CA ASP A 161 14.86 0.78 20.13
C ASP A 161 14.35 -0.05 21.32
N GLY A 162 13.35 -0.91 21.07
CA GLY A 162 12.73 -1.76 22.08
C GLY A 162 11.63 -1.09 22.90
N GLU A 163 11.38 0.19 22.72
CA GLU A 163 10.34 0.95 23.43
C GLU A 163 9.10 1.17 22.54
N GLU A 164 7.91 1.00 23.13
CA GLU A 164 6.67 1.35 22.46
C GLU A 164 6.40 2.85 22.52
N LYS A 165 6.12 3.44 21.34
CA LYS A 165 5.78 4.86 21.19
C LYS A 165 4.47 5.01 20.42
N PRO A 166 3.70 6.10 20.62
CA PRO A 166 2.55 6.39 19.75
C PRO A 166 2.97 6.38 18.28
N TYR A 167 2.14 5.78 17.43
CA TYR A 167 2.37 5.85 16.00
C TYR A 167 2.05 7.26 15.48
N ILE A 168 3.05 7.89 14.91
CA ILE A 168 2.91 9.10 14.12
C ILE A 168 3.18 8.69 12.66
N PRO A 169 2.24 8.92 11.74
CA PRO A 169 2.33 8.39 10.36
C PRO A 169 3.40 9.16 9.56
N HIS A 170 4.63 8.70 9.63
CA HIS A 170 5.76 9.24 8.87
C HIS A 170 6.15 8.36 7.68
N ASP A 171 5.39 7.31 7.41
CA ASP A 171 5.65 6.31 6.38
C ASP A 171 4.57 6.26 5.30
N GLU A 172 3.62 7.19 5.29
CA GLU A 172 2.53 7.21 4.31
C GLU A 172 2.97 7.77 2.96
N VAL A 173 2.49 7.12 1.91
CA VAL A 173 2.61 7.53 0.51
C VAL A 173 1.21 7.58 -0.10
N ALA A 174 0.76 8.75 -0.47
CA ALA A 174 -0.47 8.92 -1.25
C ALA A 174 -0.14 9.01 -2.75
N LEU A 175 -1.07 8.55 -3.58
CA LEU A 175 -0.96 8.60 -5.03
C LEU A 175 -1.88 9.67 -5.58
N VAL A 176 -1.36 10.56 -6.41
CA VAL A 176 -2.13 11.59 -7.12
C VAL A 176 -1.97 11.38 -8.61
N ILE A 177 -3.09 11.19 -9.31
CA ILE A 177 -3.11 11.00 -10.76
C ILE A 177 -3.84 12.20 -11.37
N ARG A 178 -3.16 12.93 -12.25
CA ARG A 178 -3.76 14.01 -13.01
C ARG A 178 -4.49 13.44 -14.22
N ILE A 179 -5.74 13.81 -14.40
CA ILE A 179 -6.58 13.50 -15.55
C ILE A 179 -6.99 14.80 -16.26
N ASP A 180 -7.61 14.70 -17.45
CA ASP A 180 -7.93 15.87 -18.27
C ASP A 180 -8.77 16.91 -17.50
N ASP A 181 -9.77 16.46 -16.73
CA ASP A 181 -10.73 17.32 -16.04
C ASP A 181 -10.51 17.38 -14.50
N GLY A 182 -9.33 16.99 -13.99
CA GLY A 182 -9.08 17.03 -12.56
C GLY A 182 -7.95 16.14 -12.07
N ILE A 183 -8.09 15.70 -10.82
CA ILE A 183 -7.16 14.79 -10.17
C ILE A 183 -7.90 13.64 -9.50
N VAL A 184 -7.29 12.46 -9.49
CA VAL A 184 -7.69 11.31 -8.68
C VAL A 184 -6.66 11.14 -7.58
N ILE A 185 -7.11 11.04 -6.33
CA ILE A 185 -6.23 10.81 -5.18
C ILE A 185 -6.57 9.42 -4.62
N LEU A 186 -5.56 8.56 -4.52
CA LEU A 186 -5.63 7.31 -3.79
C LEU A 186 -4.82 7.46 -2.51
N SER A 187 -5.52 7.40 -1.40
CA SER A 187 -4.92 7.36 -0.07
C SER A 187 -5.47 6.14 0.64
N ALA A 188 -4.60 5.39 1.29
CA ALA A 188 -4.98 4.15 1.95
C ALA A 188 -5.70 4.42 3.29
N CYS A 189 -5.04 4.15 4.42
CA CYS A 189 -5.66 4.33 5.74
C CYS A 189 -5.79 5.80 6.17
N SER A 190 -5.01 6.71 5.57
CA SER A 190 -4.99 8.14 5.93
C SER A 190 -4.81 8.35 7.43
N HIS A 191 -3.73 7.80 7.97
CA HIS A 191 -3.36 7.97 9.38
C HIS A 191 -2.83 9.37 9.69
N SER A 192 -2.39 10.12 8.64
CA SER A 192 -1.89 11.50 8.70
C SER A 192 -2.99 12.55 8.56
#